data_72cabe8b3df63043a6f6ed92adf071d4
#
_entry.id   72cabe8b3df63043a6f6ed92adf071d4
#
_cell.length_a   1.000
_cell.length_b   1.000
_cell.length_c   1.000
_cell.angle_alpha   90.00
_cell.angle_beta   90.00
_cell.angle_gamma   90.00
#
_symmetry.space_group_name_H-M   'P 1'
#
loop_
_entity.id
_entity.type
_entity.pdbx_description
1 polymer ?
#
loop_
_entity_poly.entity_id
_entity_poly.type
_entity_poly.pdbx_seq_one_letter_code
_entity_poly.pdbx_strand_id
1 'polypeptide(L)'
;MEVSGKIKVINPEQQVSASFRKRELVVTTEEQYPQHIMVEFTQDKCDLLNSYKAGEGVKVSINLRGREWVNPQGETKYFNSIQGWRIERLQAEAPAAQM
;
A
#
# COMPACT_ATOMS: atom_id res chain seq x y z
N MET A 1 -8.26 -8.95 3.47
CA MET A 1 -7.06 -8.80 4.29
C MET A 1 -6.78 -7.32 4.47
N GLU A 2 -6.27 -6.92 5.64
CA GLU A 2 -6.10 -5.51 5.95
C GLU A 2 -4.79 -5.25 6.65
N VAL A 3 -4.24 -4.05 6.41
CA VAL A 3 -3.05 -3.57 7.09
C VAL A 3 -3.42 -2.24 7.75
N SER A 4 -3.13 -2.11 9.03
CA SER A 4 -3.39 -0.87 9.77
C SER A 4 -2.09 -0.34 10.35
N GLY A 5 -1.95 0.96 10.36
CA GLY A 5 -0.77 1.60 10.91
C GLY A 5 -0.68 3.04 10.45
N LYS A 6 0.49 3.59 10.53
CA LYS A 6 0.73 4.97 10.10
C LYS A 6 1.48 4.98 8.78
N ILE A 7 1.13 5.94 7.95
CA ILE A 7 1.80 6.10 6.67
C ILE A 7 3.22 6.58 6.92
N LYS A 8 4.18 5.82 6.47
CA LYS A 8 5.58 6.18 6.55
C LYS A 8 6.00 7.00 5.34
N VAL A 9 5.62 6.54 4.16
CA VAL A 9 6.02 7.18 2.91
C VAL A 9 4.88 7.02 1.90
N ILE A 10 4.64 8.07 1.13
CA ILE A 10 3.78 7.99 -0.05
C ILE A 10 4.64 8.38 -1.23
N ASN A 11 4.91 7.43 -2.10
CA ASN A 11 5.71 7.72 -3.28
C ASN A 11 4.86 8.36 -4.36
N PRO A 12 5.48 9.10 -5.27
CA PRO A 12 4.72 9.69 -6.37
C PRO A 12 4.25 8.62 -7.34
N GLU A 13 3.21 8.96 -8.08
CA GLU A 13 2.68 8.05 -9.10
C GLU A 13 3.73 7.78 -10.16
N GLN A 14 3.79 6.53 -10.60
CA GLN A 14 4.72 6.11 -11.66
C GLN A 14 3.93 5.62 -12.86
N GLN A 15 4.27 6.14 -14.01
CA GLN A 15 3.70 5.68 -15.26
C GLN A 15 4.58 4.53 -15.75
N VAL A 16 4.10 3.31 -15.59
CA VAL A 16 4.89 2.13 -15.92
C VAL A 16 4.84 1.84 -17.42
N SER A 17 3.68 2.06 -18.03
CA SER A 17 3.53 1.88 -19.46
C SER A 17 2.45 2.85 -19.94
N ALA A 18 2.17 2.85 -21.23
CA ALA A 18 1.17 3.76 -21.79
C ALA A 18 -0.21 3.56 -21.15
N SER A 19 -0.50 2.36 -20.69
CA SER A 19 -1.81 2.07 -20.14
C SER A 19 -1.78 1.63 -18.68
N PHE A 20 -0.64 1.72 -18.02
CA PHE A 20 -0.53 1.25 -16.64
C PHE A 20 0.24 2.24 -15.77
N ARG A 21 -0.35 2.63 -14.66
CA ARG A 21 0.29 3.49 -13.67
C ARG A 21 0.11 2.89 -12.29
N LYS A 22 1.05 3.19 -11.41
CA LYS A 22 0.99 2.69 -10.05
C LYS A 22 1.55 3.71 -9.07
N ARG A 23 1.21 3.55 -7.81
CA ARG A 23 1.71 4.39 -6.75
C ARG A 23 1.89 3.52 -5.52
N GLU A 24 3.02 3.69 -4.83
CA GLU A 24 3.37 2.87 -3.69
C GLU A 24 3.24 3.64 -2.39
N LEU A 25 2.74 2.96 -1.37
CA LEU A 25 2.53 3.51 -0.05
C LEU A 25 3.20 2.58 0.94
N VAL A 26 3.95 3.13 1.89
CA VAL A 26 4.53 2.32 2.96
C VAL A 26 3.78 2.62 4.25
N VAL A 27 3.23 1.57 4.86
CA VAL A 27 2.52 1.66 6.14
C VAL A 27 3.36 0.96 7.19
N THR A 28 3.58 1.65 8.31
CA THR A 28 4.28 1.05 9.44
C THR A 28 3.24 0.60 10.44
N THR A 29 3.20 -0.69 10.73
CA THR A 29 2.21 -1.24 11.64
C THR A 29 2.51 -0.78 13.06
N GLU A 30 1.44 -0.66 13.85
CA GLU A 30 1.58 -0.23 15.25
C GLU A 30 1.50 -1.45 16.14
N GLU A 31 2.64 -2.07 16.34
CA GLU A 31 2.74 -3.26 17.17
C GLU A 31 4.10 -3.24 17.85
N GLN A 32 4.33 -4.20 18.72
CA GLN A 32 5.57 -4.24 19.48
C GLN A 32 6.79 -4.28 18.57
N TYR A 33 6.70 -5.03 17.48
CA TYR A 33 7.77 -5.09 16.48
C TYR A 33 7.21 -4.58 15.17
N PRO A 34 7.26 -3.25 14.96
CA PRO A 34 6.61 -2.66 13.78
C PRO A 34 7.16 -3.20 12.46
N GLN A 35 6.26 -3.39 11.52
CA GLN A 35 6.60 -3.85 10.18
C GLN A 35 6.36 -2.73 9.20
N HIS A 36 7.19 -2.66 8.19
CA HIS A 36 7.02 -1.69 7.10
C HIS A 36 6.46 -2.44 5.92
N ILE A 37 5.20 -2.16 5.59
CA ILE A 37 4.49 -2.88 4.53
C ILE A 37 4.29 -1.95 3.35
N MET A 38 4.84 -2.33 2.22
CA MET A 38 4.65 -1.54 1.00
C MET A 38 3.43 -2.05 0.26
N VAL A 39 2.47 -1.16 0.03
CA VAL A 39 1.23 -1.47 -0.65
C VAL A 39 1.20 -0.74 -1.97
N GLU A 40 0.83 -1.45 -3.03
CA GLU A 40 0.79 -0.89 -4.36
C GLU A 40 -0.66 -0.58 -4.75
N PHE A 41 -0.88 0.65 -5.22
CA PHE A 41 -2.17 1.06 -5.77
C PHE A 41 -1.98 1.28 -7.25
N THR A 42 -2.93 0.80 -8.05
CA THR A 42 -2.80 0.86 -9.50
C THR A 42 -3.98 1.56 -10.15
N GLN A 43 -3.74 2.11 -11.32
CA GLN A 43 -4.74 2.76 -12.16
C GLN A 43 -5.49 3.83 -11.38
N ASP A 44 -6.81 3.84 -11.45
CA ASP A 44 -7.61 4.87 -10.77
C ASP A 44 -7.41 4.90 -9.27
N LYS A 45 -6.96 3.81 -8.69
CA LYS A 45 -6.77 3.77 -7.24
C LYS A 45 -5.56 4.56 -6.78
N CYS A 46 -4.67 4.91 -7.70
CA CYS A 46 -3.57 5.81 -7.38
C CYS A 46 -4.06 7.12 -6.79
N ASP A 47 -5.21 7.57 -7.26
CA ASP A 47 -5.77 8.85 -6.82
C ASP A 47 -6.29 8.83 -5.40
N LEU A 48 -6.56 7.65 -4.87
CA LEU A 48 -7.02 7.54 -3.48
C LEU A 48 -5.99 8.11 -2.51
N LEU A 49 -4.73 8.05 -2.87
CA LEU A 49 -3.66 8.51 -1.99
C LEU A 49 -3.47 10.01 -1.97
N ASN A 50 -4.14 10.73 -2.86
CA ASN A 50 -4.00 12.18 -2.93
C ASN A 50 -4.53 12.88 -1.68
N SER A 51 -5.42 12.24 -0.95
CA SER A 51 -6.01 12.82 0.25
C SER A 51 -5.23 12.47 1.52
N TYR A 52 -4.14 11.75 1.38
CA TYR A 52 -3.38 11.24 2.53
C TYR A 52 -1.96 11.76 2.51
N LYS A 53 -1.32 11.75 3.67
CA LYS A 53 0.07 12.15 3.77
C LYS A 53 0.76 11.38 4.87
N ALA A 54 2.08 11.43 4.87
CA ALA A 54 2.88 10.72 5.86
C ALA A 54 2.48 11.13 7.28
N GLY A 55 2.43 10.16 8.15
CA GLY A 55 2.06 10.38 9.54
C GLY A 55 0.62 10.07 9.87
N GLU A 56 -0.24 9.94 8.87
CA GLU A 56 -1.65 9.66 9.13
C GLU A 56 -1.87 8.19 9.45
N GLY A 57 -2.78 7.92 10.39
CA GLY A 57 -3.18 6.55 10.70
C GLY A 57 -4.19 6.08 9.68
N VAL A 58 -3.98 4.89 9.13
CA VAL A 58 -4.85 4.36 8.09
C VAL A 58 -5.06 2.87 8.23
N LYS A 59 -6.13 2.40 7.62
CA LYS A 59 -6.41 0.99 7.44
C LYS A 59 -6.56 0.76 5.95
N VAL A 60 -5.74 -0.12 5.40
CA VAL A 60 -5.71 -0.40 3.98
C VAL A 60 -6.21 -1.80 3.74
N SER A 61 -7.21 -1.94 2.88
CA SER A 61 -7.69 -3.25 2.46
C SER A 61 -6.83 -3.72 1.30
N ILE A 62 -6.31 -4.92 1.41
CA ILE A 62 -5.32 -5.42 0.46
C ILE A 62 -5.66 -6.79 -0.06
N ASN A 63 -5.08 -7.12 -1.20
CA ASN A 63 -5.07 -8.46 -1.75
C ASN A 63 -3.62 -8.86 -1.95
N LEU A 64 -3.30 -10.09 -1.58
CA LEU A 64 -1.99 -10.64 -1.90
C LEU A 64 -2.06 -11.23 -3.30
N ARG A 65 -1.07 -10.85 -4.11
CA ARG A 65 -1.00 -11.35 -5.48
C ARG A 65 0.34 -12.05 -5.65
N GLY A 66 0.29 -13.19 -6.28
CA GLY A 66 1.51 -13.94 -6.54
C GLY A 66 1.50 -14.42 -7.97
N ARG A 67 2.65 -14.46 -8.59
CA ARG A 67 2.74 -15.00 -9.93
C ARG A 67 4.05 -15.73 -10.12
N GLU A 68 4.03 -16.64 -11.07
CA GLU A 68 5.18 -17.41 -11.47
C GLU A 68 5.71 -16.82 -12.76
N TRP A 69 7.01 -16.79 -12.89
CA TRP A 69 7.65 -16.31 -14.11
C TRP A 69 8.81 -17.20 -14.45
N VAL A 70 8.85 -17.62 -15.71
CA VAL A 70 9.93 -18.46 -16.21
C VAL A 70 10.81 -17.59 -17.09
N ASN A 71 12.08 -17.48 -16.72
CA ASN A 71 12.98 -16.63 -17.49
C ASN A 71 13.50 -17.36 -18.73
N PRO A 72 14.21 -16.65 -19.63
CA PRO A 72 14.71 -17.27 -20.87
C PRO A 72 15.63 -18.45 -20.66
N GLN A 73 16.27 -18.56 -19.49
CA GLN A 73 17.14 -19.69 -19.18
C GLN A 73 16.38 -20.88 -18.61
N GLY A 74 15.06 -20.76 -18.47
CA GLY A 74 14.25 -21.85 -17.95
C GLY A 74 14.13 -21.87 -16.45
N GLU A 75 14.61 -20.86 -15.77
CA GLU A 75 14.48 -20.77 -14.32
C GLU A 75 13.14 -20.19 -13.94
N THR A 76 12.52 -20.79 -12.94
CA THR A 76 11.22 -20.31 -12.47
C THR A 76 11.40 -19.41 -11.25
N LYS A 77 10.77 -18.26 -11.28
CA LYS A 77 10.81 -17.32 -10.17
C LYS A 77 9.39 -16.94 -9.77
N TYR A 78 9.23 -16.56 -8.52
CA TYR A 78 7.93 -16.22 -7.99
C TYR A 78 7.98 -14.80 -7.46
N PHE A 79 6.96 -14.01 -7.78
CA PHE A 79 6.88 -12.62 -7.35
C PHE A 79 5.58 -12.41 -6.60
N ASN A 80 5.68 -11.75 -5.47
CA ASN A 80 4.51 -11.41 -4.67
C ASN A 80 4.35 -9.90 -4.64
N SER A 81 3.09 -9.46 -4.61
CA SER A 81 2.81 -8.06 -4.42
C SER A 81 1.60 -7.90 -3.52
N ILE A 82 1.55 -6.77 -2.83
CA ILE A 82 0.46 -6.43 -1.94
C ILE A 82 -0.28 -5.28 -2.60
N GLN A 83 -1.50 -5.53 -3.06
CA GLN A 83 -2.27 -4.53 -3.78
C GLN A 83 -3.37 -3.98 -2.90
N GLY A 84 -3.40 -2.65 -2.76
CA GLY A 84 -4.44 -1.99 -2.03
C GLY A 84 -5.61 -1.67 -2.93
N TRP A 85 -6.81 -1.88 -2.44
CA TRP A 85 -8.01 -1.54 -3.20
C TRP A 85 -8.92 -0.59 -2.43
N ARG A 86 -8.60 -0.32 -1.15
CA ARG A 86 -9.36 0.61 -0.35
C ARG A 86 -8.48 1.13 0.77
N ILE A 87 -8.65 2.39 1.12
CA ILE A 87 -7.90 2.99 2.22
C ILE A 87 -8.85 3.87 3.03
N GLU A 88 -8.74 3.80 4.35
CA GLU A 88 -9.57 4.57 5.27
C GLU A 88 -8.70 5.20 6.33
N ARG A 89 -9.08 6.38 6.78
CA ARG A 89 -8.42 6.98 7.92
C ARG A 89 -8.89 6.33 9.19
N LEU A 90 -7.97 6.12 10.11
CA LEU A 90 -8.32 5.65 11.44
C LEU A 90 -8.78 6.85 12.25
N GLN A 91 -10.06 6.85 12.60
CA GLN A 91 -10.66 7.99 13.26
C GLN A 91 -10.59 7.93 14.77
N ALA A 92 -10.27 6.79 15.27
CA ALA A 92 -10.42 6.56 16.68
C ALA A 92 -9.69 7.55 17.54
N GLU A 93 -8.57 7.95 17.07
CA GLU A 93 -7.77 8.86 17.85
C GLU A 93 -8.22 10.27 17.70
N ALA A 94 -9.06 10.48 16.81
CA ALA A 94 -9.41 11.81 16.63
C ALA A 94 -10.17 12.30 17.75
N PRO A 95 -10.29 12.11 18.10
CA PRO A 95 -10.57 12.88 18.98
C PRO A 95 -10.39 12.60 20.08
N ALA A 96 -10.15 11.96 19.71
CA ALA A 96 -10.18 11.82 20.64
C ALA A 96 -9.92 12.78 21.37
N ALA A 97 -9.59 12.85 21.23
CA ALA A 97 -9.28 13.51 21.89
C ALA A 97 -9.69 14.57 22.12
N GLN A 98 -9.91 14.58 21.88
CA GLN A 98 -10.19 15.43 22.09
C GLN A 98 -10.51 15.80 23.10
N MET A 99 -10.61 15.63 23.35
CA MET A 99 -10.84 15.99 24.01
C MET A 99 -10.77 16.40 24.59
#